data_6c940d91be8640c10919fcbf29f4e9b5
#
_entry.id   6c940d91be8640c10919fcbf29f4e9b5
#
_cell.length_a   1.000
_cell.length_b   1.000
_cell.length_c   1.000
_cell.angle_alpha   90.00
_cell.angle_beta   90.00
_cell.angle_gamma   90.00
#
_symmetry.space_group_name_H-M   'P 1'
#
loop_
_entity.id
_entity.type
_entity.pdbx_description
1 polymer ?
#
loop_
_entity_poly.entity_id
_entity_poly.type
_entity_poly.pdbx_seq_one_letter_code
_entity_poly.pdbx_strand_id
1 'polypeptide(L)'
;VAREDQNLPAIPLEPADGLVMLRSTPGGANVTVDGTFRGQTPIELTLAPGRNHNVVFFLNGYQEASRAVRTSAADESTVAVALEPITSSVRISATPADAELYINGQLRGRADQQIELLAASQTIEIRKDGYVPFSTTFISRPGLAQQLVVSLKTLEQQRQENIKTEIAAT
;
A
#
# COMPACT_ATOMS: atom_id res chain seq x y z
N VAL A 1 -41.92 40.24 49.43
CA VAL A 1 -40.72 39.41 49.28
C VAL A 1 -40.49 39.27 47.78
N ALA A 2 -39.54 40.06 47.20
CA ALA A 2 -39.16 39.99 45.79
C ALA A 2 -38.36 38.68 45.57
N ARG A 3 -38.80 37.87 44.59
CA ARG A 3 -37.99 36.77 44.07
C ARG A 3 -36.90 37.39 43.22
N GLU A 4 -35.64 37.25 43.62
CA GLU A 4 -34.49 37.50 42.78
C GLU A 4 -34.54 36.45 41.64
N ASP A 5 -34.77 36.91 40.40
CA ASP A 5 -34.55 36.12 39.21
C ASP A 5 -33.04 35.84 39.12
N GLN A 6 -32.63 34.65 39.56
CA GLN A 6 -31.27 34.16 39.31
C GLN A 6 -31.11 33.94 37.81
N ASN A 7 -30.55 34.94 37.16
CA ASN A 7 -30.13 34.88 35.74
C ASN A 7 -28.94 33.90 35.65
N LEU A 8 -29.24 32.59 35.47
CA LEU A 8 -28.20 31.61 35.22
C LEU A 8 -27.54 31.88 33.87
N PRO A 9 -26.20 31.88 33.81
CA PRO A 9 -25.52 32.05 32.54
C PRO A 9 -25.91 30.96 31.57
N ALA A 10 -26.22 31.31 30.33
CA ALA A 10 -26.51 30.38 29.26
C ALA A 10 -25.24 29.51 29.00
N ILE A 11 -25.35 28.23 29.20
CA ILE A 11 -24.27 27.26 28.85
C ILE A 11 -24.45 26.98 27.36
N PRO A 12 -23.50 27.38 26.49
CA PRO A 12 -23.56 27.01 25.07
C PRO A 12 -23.38 25.48 24.95
N LEU A 13 -24.37 24.81 24.38
CA LEU A 13 -24.25 23.41 24.01
C LEU A 13 -23.60 23.30 22.65
N GLU A 14 -22.47 22.63 22.57
CA GLU A 14 -21.85 22.28 21.28
C GLU A 14 -22.56 21.07 20.68
N PRO A 15 -22.82 21.05 19.36
CA PRO A 15 -23.39 19.89 18.70
C PRO A 15 -22.47 18.67 18.86
N ALA A 16 -23.05 17.51 19.11
CA ALA A 16 -22.29 16.25 19.15
C ALA A 16 -21.64 15.97 17.79
N ASP A 17 -20.41 15.46 17.80
CA ASP A 17 -19.70 15.05 16.58
C ASP A 17 -20.46 13.93 15.86
N GLY A 18 -20.32 13.88 14.53
CA GLY A 18 -20.82 12.78 13.70
C GLY A 18 -19.77 11.68 13.59
N LEU A 19 -20.22 10.43 13.56
CA LEU A 19 -19.40 9.25 13.42
C LEU A 19 -19.25 8.88 11.93
N VAL A 20 -18.01 8.70 11.46
CA VAL A 20 -17.72 8.36 10.06
C VAL A 20 -16.82 7.13 9.98
N MET A 21 -17.32 6.09 9.33
CA MET A 21 -16.52 4.92 8.94
C MET A 21 -15.85 5.19 7.59
N LEU A 22 -14.52 5.20 7.55
CA LEU A 22 -13.71 5.38 6.35
C LEU A 22 -13.14 4.04 5.88
N ARG A 23 -13.40 3.69 4.62
CA ARG A 23 -12.93 2.45 4.00
C ARG A 23 -12.25 2.73 2.66
N SER A 24 -11.25 1.93 2.32
CA SER A 24 -10.65 1.93 0.98
C SER A 24 -10.54 0.51 0.44
N THR A 25 -10.47 0.42 -0.87
CA THR A 25 -10.12 -0.80 -1.60
C THR A 25 -8.93 -0.49 -2.52
N PRO A 26 -7.74 -1.10 -2.27
CA PRO A 26 -7.40 -1.97 -1.14
C PRO A 26 -7.46 -1.26 0.22
N GLY A 27 -7.61 -2.05 1.29
CA GLY A 27 -7.52 -1.57 2.67
C GLY A 27 -6.10 -1.16 3.06
N GLY A 28 -5.96 -0.54 4.24
CA GLY A 28 -4.65 -0.12 4.75
C GLY A 28 -4.18 1.25 4.21
N ALA A 29 -5.04 2.02 3.53
CA ALA A 29 -4.69 3.37 3.11
C ALA A 29 -4.56 4.30 4.32
N ASN A 30 -3.51 5.11 4.34
CA ASN A 30 -3.34 6.19 5.29
C ASN A 30 -4.43 7.25 5.07
N VAL A 31 -5.04 7.67 6.15
CA VAL A 31 -6.11 8.68 6.15
C VAL A 31 -5.63 9.94 6.82
N THR A 32 -5.75 11.07 6.12
CA THR A 32 -5.61 12.42 6.69
C THR A 32 -6.95 13.14 6.60
N VAL A 33 -7.29 13.87 7.65
CA VAL A 33 -8.48 14.73 7.71
C VAL A 33 -8.02 16.15 7.98
N ASP A 34 -8.37 17.07 7.10
CA ASP A 34 -7.96 18.49 7.17
C ASP A 34 -6.43 18.65 7.36
N GLY A 35 -5.65 17.80 6.68
CA GLY A 35 -4.19 17.78 6.75
C GLY A 35 -3.59 17.04 7.97
N THR A 36 -4.41 16.52 8.87
CA THR A 36 -3.96 15.78 10.06
C THR A 36 -4.11 14.27 9.85
N PHE A 37 -3.04 13.50 10.06
CA PHE A 37 -3.07 12.04 9.99
C PHE A 37 -3.96 11.47 11.10
N ARG A 38 -4.83 10.53 10.72
CA ARG A 38 -5.82 9.90 11.63
C ARG A 38 -5.67 8.40 11.78
N GLY A 39 -4.98 7.73 10.89
CA GLY A 39 -4.77 6.28 10.93
C GLY A 39 -4.90 5.64 9.56
N GLN A 40 -5.24 4.36 9.51
CA GLN A 40 -5.35 3.57 8.27
C GLN A 40 -6.75 2.95 8.15
N THR A 41 -7.22 2.84 6.90
CA THR A 41 -8.50 2.19 6.59
C THR A 41 -8.47 0.67 6.86
N PRO A 42 -9.57 0.05 7.34
CA PRO A 42 -10.81 0.72 7.76
C PRO A 42 -10.64 1.42 9.12
N ILE A 43 -11.15 2.65 9.24
CA ILE A 43 -11.07 3.42 10.48
C ILE A 43 -12.38 4.18 10.73
N GLU A 44 -12.77 4.26 11.98
CA GLU A 44 -13.91 5.03 12.45
C GLU A 44 -13.41 6.30 13.14
N LEU A 45 -13.96 7.44 12.77
CA LEU A 45 -13.57 8.75 13.28
C LEU A 45 -14.81 9.57 13.66
N THR A 46 -14.65 10.44 14.66
CA THR A 46 -15.60 11.50 14.96
C THR A 46 -15.18 12.79 14.23
N LEU A 47 -16.12 13.43 13.57
CA LEU A 47 -15.92 14.68 12.84
C LEU A 47 -16.91 15.74 13.28
N ALA A 48 -16.43 16.98 13.44
CA ALA A 48 -17.27 18.11 13.81
C ALA A 48 -18.39 18.33 12.77
N PRO A 49 -19.65 18.48 13.21
CA PRO A 49 -20.78 18.59 12.29
C PRO A 49 -20.85 19.98 11.63
N GLY A 50 -21.60 20.05 10.52
CA GLY A 50 -21.97 21.31 9.88
C GLY A 50 -20.92 21.94 8.97
N ARG A 51 -19.70 21.38 8.88
CA ARG A 51 -18.62 21.83 7.97
C ARG A 51 -18.17 20.69 7.05
N ASN A 52 -17.50 21.04 5.97
CA ASN A 52 -16.85 20.07 5.10
C ASN A 52 -15.46 19.75 5.65
N HIS A 53 -15.15 18.46 5.77
CA HIS A 53 -13.83 17.95 6.08
C HIS A 53 -13.19 17.41 4.81
N ASN A 54 -11.94 17.76 4.53
CA ASN A 54 -11.19 17.18 3.43
C ASN A 54 -10.52 15.90 3.91
N VAL A 55 -11.00 14.75 3.42
CA VAL A 55 -10.45 13.43 3.75
C VAL A 55 -9.62 12.94 2.58
N VAL A 56 -8.34 12.68 2.82
CA VAL A 56 -7.38 12.19 1.82
C VAL A 56 -6.97 10.78 2.17
N PHE A 57 -7.00 9.91 1.17
CA PHE A 57 -6.59 8.50 1.24
C PHE A 57 -5.32 8.31 0.43
N PHE A 58 -4.26 7.84 1.07
CA PHE A 58 -2.99 7.56 0.45
C PHE A 58 -2.55 6.11 0.70
N LEU A 59 -2.24 5.39 -0.38
CA LEU A 59 -1.65 4.05 -0.32
C LEU A 59 -0.51 3.97 -1.33
N ASN A 60 0.63 3.47 -0.88
CA ASN A 60 1.81 3.35 -1.75
C ASN A 60 1.52 2.49 -2.99
N GLY A 61 1.86 2.98 -4.18
CA GLY A 61 1.55 2.34 -5.46
C GLY A 61 0.17 2.64 -6.01
N TYR A 62 -0.62 3.47 -5.34
CA TYR A 62 -1.96 3.88 -5.78
C TYR A 62 -2.06 5.40 -5.91
N GLN A 63 -2.98 5.85 -6.74
CA GLN A 63 -3.31 7.26 -6.85
C GLN A 63 -3.98 7.73 -5.55
N GLU A 64 -3.60 8.93 -5.11
CA GLU A 64 -4.24 9.58 -3.98
C GLU A 64 -5.69 9.89 -4.32
N ALA A 65 -6.59 9.64 -3.37
CA ALA A 65 -8.00 9.98 -3.50
C ALA A 65 -8.42 10.94 -2.40
N SER A 66 -9.15 11.98 -2.77
CA SER A 66 -9.68 12.99 -1.85
C SER A 66 -11.22 12.99 -1.88
N ARG A 67 -11.83 13.18 -0.72
CA ARG A 67 -13.29 13.30 -0.56
C ARG A 67 -13.62 14.41 0.43
N ALA A 68 -14.57 15.25 0.05
CA ALA A 68 -15.19 16.18 0.97
C ALA A 68 -16.29 15.44 1.75
N VAL A 69 -16.16 15.36 3.06
CA VAL A 69 -17.09 14.68 3.95
C VAL A 69 -17.75 15.70 4.84
N ARG A 70 -19.07 15.67 4.90
CA ARG A 70 -19.86 16.51 5.79
C ARG A 70 -20.74 15.62 6.66
N THR A 71 -20.68 15.85 7.96
CA THR A 71 -21.49 15.14 8.94
C THR A 71 -22.56 16.06 9.53
N SER A 72 -23.64 15.47 10.01
CA SER A 72 -24.61 16.10 10.88
C SER A 72 -24.34 15.71 12.34
N ALA A 73 -24.92 16.46 13.28
CA ALA A 73 -24.76 16.12 14.70
C ALA A 73 -25.33 14.74 15.00
N ALA A 74 -24.52 13.90 15.66
CA ALA A 74 -24.84 12.53 16.05
C ALA A 74 -25.23 11.61 14.86
N ASP A 75 -24.79 11.94 13.64
CA ASP A 75 -25.02 11.13 12.44
C ASP A 75 -23.95 10.04 12.28
N GLU A 76 -24.34 8.89 11.71
CA GLU A 76 -23.42 7.82 11.35
C GLU A 76 -23.37 7.68 9.82
N SER A 77 -22.16 7.73 9.26
CA SER A 77 -21.98 7.62 7.81
C SER A 77 -20.79 6.74 7.45
N THR A 78 -20.81 6.19 6.23
CA THR A 78 -19.70 5.41 5.69
C THR A 78 -19.23 6.03 4.39
N VAL A 79 -17.92 6.26 4.29
CA VAL A 79 -17.25 6.71 3.08
C VAL A 79 -16.33 5.58 2.59
N ALA A 80 -16.61 5.05 1.42
CA ALA A 80 -15.81 4.02 0.76
C ALA A 80 -15.16 4.57 -0.50
N VAL A 81 -13.86 4.31 -0.70
CA VAL A 81 -13.08 4.76 -1.85
C VAL A 81 -12.35 3.59 -2.48
N ALA A 82 -12.50 3.42 -3.79
CA ALA A 82 -11.63 2.55 -4.58
C ALA A 82 -10.40 3.36 -5.01
N LEU A 83 -9.21 2.87 -4.67
CA LEU A 83 -7.94 3.48 -5.06
C LEU A 83 -7.48 2.87 -6.39
N GLU A 84 -7.05 3.72 -7.31
CA GLU A 84 -6.55 3.30 -8.61
C GLU A 84 -5.06 2.92 -8.53
N PRO A 85 -4.66 1.70 -8.96
CA PRO A 85 -3.26 1.30 -8.93
C PRO A 85 -2.44 2.10 -9.95
N ILE A 86 -1.25 2.50 -9.56
CA ILE A 86 -0.25 3.04 -10.46
C ILE A 86 0.64 1.86 -10.90
N THR A 87 0.59 1.47 -12.16
CA THR A 87 1.37 0.35 -12.70
C THR A 87 2.41 0.79 -13.73
N SER A 88 3.37 -0.07 -13.97
CA SER A 88 4.42 0.12 -14.96
C SER A 88 4.76 -1.22 -15.60
N SER A 89 4.97 -1.22 -16.89
CA SER A 89 5.38 -2.40 -17.64
C SER A 89 6.86 -2.67 -17.45
N VAL A 90 7.20 -3.89 -17.05
CA VAL A 90 8.58 -4.34 -16.80
C VAL A 90 8.87 -5.59 -17.63
N ARG A 91 9.97 -5.60 -18.35
CA ARG A 91 10.47 -6.80 -19.03
C ARG A 91 11.33 -7.59 -18.07
N ILE A 92 10.95 -8.84 -17.81
CA ILE A 92 11.76 -9.79 -17.05
C ILE A 92 12.32 -10.79 -18.05
N SER A 93 13.64 -11.01 -17.99
CA SER A 93 14.33 -12.01 -18.80
C SER A 93 15.16 -12.92 -17.89
N ALA A 94 14.98 -14.21 -17.98
CA ALA A 94 15.68 -15.19 -17.16
C ALA A 94 16.39 -16.24 -17.99
N THR A 95 17.49 -16.72 -17.48
CA THR A 95 18.19 -17.89 -18.01
C THR A 95 18.30 -18.91 -16.87
N PRO A 96 17.68 -20.10 -17.00
CA PRO A 96 16.88 -20.58 -18.14
C PRO A 96 15.54 -19.86 -18.30
N ALA A 97 15.04 -19.72 -19.55
CA ALA A 97 13.82 -18.96 -19.88
C ALA A 97 12.52 -19.60 -19.34
N ASP A 98 12.56 -20.88 -19.01
CA ASP A 98 11.45 -21.66 -18.46
C ASP A 98 11.41 -21.64 -16.91
N ALA A 99 12.28 -20.86 -16.26
CA ALA A 99 12.20 -20.64 -14.83
C ALA A 99 10.87 -19.98 -14.44
N GLU A 100 10.40 -20.27 -13.24
CA GLU A 100 9.16 -19.72 -12.70
C GLU A 100 9.36 -18.35 -12.05
N LEU A 101 8.43 -17.44 -12.31
CA LEU A 101 8.38 -16.11 -11.73
C LEU A 101 7.37 -16.06 -10.58
N TYR A 102 7.83 -15.61 -9.44
CA TYR A 102 6.97 -15.28 -8.28
C TYR A 102 7.08 -13.79 -7.96
N ILE A 103 5.94 -13.18 -7.69
CA ILE A 103 5.86 -11.79 -7.20
C ILE A 103 5.11 -11.79 -5.88
N ASN A 104 5.77 -11.30 -4.82
CA ASN A 104 5.27 -11.33 -3.45
C ASN A 104 4.79 -12.75 -3.04
N GLY A 105 5.54 -13.79 -3.44
CA GLY A 105 5.24 -15.19 -3.17
C GLY A 105 4.16 -15.83 -4.04
N GLN A 106 3.54 -15.09 -4.97
CA GLN A 106 2.53 -15.60 -5.90
C GLN A 106 3.15 -15.94 -7.25
N LEU A 107 2.88 -17.16 -7.75
CA LEU A 107 3.30 -17.58 -9.08
C LEU A 107 2.65 -16.74 -10.18
N ARG A 108 3.47 -16.18 -11.08
CA ARG A 108 3.05 -15.37 -12.23
C ARG A 108 3.36 -15.98 -13.57
N GLY A 109 3.78 -17.24 -13.58
CA GLY A 109 4.12 -17.99 -14.79
C GLY A 109 5.62 -18.07 -15.02
N ARG A 110 6.05 -18.08 -16.31
CA ARG A 110 7.46 -18.14 -16.67
C ARG A 110 8.16 -16.80 -16.47
N ALA A 111 9.44 -16.85 -16.16
CA ALA A 111 10.20 -15.65 -15.86
C ALA A 111 10.55 -14.81 -17.10
N ASP A 112 10.60 -15.38 -18.31
CA ASP A 112 10.85 -14.61 -19.53
C ASP A 112 9.56 -14.04 -20.13
N GLN A 113 9.13 -12.88 -19.58
CA GLN A 113 7.89 -12.20 -19.98
C GLN A 113 7.91 -10.70 -19.70
N GLN A 114 6.96 -10.00 -20.30
CA GLN A 114 6.61 -8.63 -19.94
C GLN A 114 5.41 -8.65 -18.98
N ILE A 115 5.50 -7.92 -17.89
CA ILE A 115 4.48 -7.93 -16.84
C ILE A 115 4.22 -6.51 -16.32
N GLU A 116 2.97 -6.23 -15.97
CA GLU A 116 2.59 -5.02 -15.26
C GLU A 116 2.83 -5.18 -13.76
N LEU A 117 3.65 -4.30 -13.21
CA LEU A 117 3.97 -4.24 -11.79
C LEU A 117 3.43 -2.97 -11.15
N LEU A 118 2.90 -3.10 -9.94
CA LEU A 118 2.49 -1.96 -9.12
C LEU A 118 3.70 -1.08 -8.80
N ALA A 119 3.54 0.24 -8.84
CA ALA A 119 4.58 1.22 -8.49
C ALA A 119 4.84 1.27 -6.97
N ALA A 120 5.14 0.13 -6.41
CA ALA A 120 5.47 -0.09 -5.01
C ALA A 120 6.61 -1.11 -4.92
N SER A 121 7.21 -1.22 -3.74
CA SER A 121 8.21 -2.24 -3.46
C SER A 121 7.58 -3.63 -3.53
N GLN A 122 8.13 -4.51 -4.38
CA GLN A 122 7.68 -5.89 -4.56
C GLN A 122 8.87 -6.84 -4.50
N THR A 123 8.65 -8.02 -3.95
CA THR A 123 9.64 -9.09 -3.98
C THR A 123 9.46 -9.89 -5.26
N ILE A 124 10.49 -9.94 -6.08
CA ILE A 124 10.56 -10.78 -7.28
C ILE A 124 11.46 -11.96 -6.97
N GLU A 125 10.94 -13.16 -7.18
CA GLU A 125 11.70 -14.41 -7.05
C GLU A 125 11.63 -15.18 -8.36
N ILE A 126 12.77 -15.75 -8.75
CA ILE A 126 12.88 -16.63 -9.92
C ILE A 126 13.42 -17.97 -9.45
N ARG A 127 12.67 -19.03 -9.71
CA ARG A 127 12.95 -20.39 -9.23
C ARG A 127 12.94 -21.39 -10.38
N LYS A 128 13.83 -22.37 -10.29
CA LYS A 128 13.86 -23.54 -11.16
C LYS A 128 14.51 -24.70 -10.43
N ASP A 129 13.98 -25.89 -10.65
CA ASP A 129 14.56 -27.13 -10.09
C ASP A 129 16.00 -27.32 -10.59
N GLY A 130 16.92 -27.67 -9.67
CA GLY A 130 18.34 -27.83 -9.96
C GLY A 130 19.15 -26.54 -10.01
N TYR A 131 18.51 -25.38 -9.75
CA TYR A 131 19.15 -24.07 -9.73
C TYR A 131 19.01 -23.39 -8.37
N VAL A 132 19.89 -22.45 -8.10
CA VAL A 132 19.83 -21.60 -6.92
C VAL A 132 18.73 -20.55 -7.15
N PRO A 133 17.74 -20.44 -6.26
CA PRO A 133 16.70 -19.43 -6.38
C PRO A 133 17.28 -18.01 -6.33
N PHE A 134 16.77 -17.13 -7.17
CA PHE A 134 17.08 -15.70 -7.14
C PHE A 134 15.93 -14.95 -6.46
N SER A 135 16.26 -14.00 -5.59
CA SER A 135 15.28 -13.12 -4.96
C SER A 135 15.82 -11.69 -4.90
N THR A 136 14.98 -10.73 -5.22
CA THR A 136 15.29 -9.31 -5.14
C THR A 136 14.06 -8.47 -4.82
N THR A 137 14.29 -7.30 -4.22
CA THR A 137 13.26 -6.28 -4.07
C THR A 137 13.32 -5.35 -5.28
N PHE A 138 12.20 -5.16 -5.95
CA PHE A 138 12.07 -4.34 -7.14
C PHE A 138 10.99 -3.29 -6.96
N ILE A 139 11.28 -2.05 -7.40
CA ILE A 139 10.32 -0.95 -7.42
C ILE A 139 10.13 -0.53 -8.87
N SER A 140 8.95 -0.76 -9.42
CA SER A 140 8.63 -0.28 -10.76
C SER A 140 8.36 1.22 -10.75
N ARG A 141 8.84 1.91 -11.80
CA ARG A 141 8.72 3.36 -11.95
C ARG A 141 7.89 3.67 -13.20
N PRO A 142 6.69 4.21 -13.05
CA PRO A 142 5.84 4.60 -14.17
C PRO A 142 6.56 5.56 -15.12
N GLY A 143 6.33 5.39 -16.41
CA GLY A 143 6.95 6.21 -17.45
C GLY A 143 8.41 5.88 -17.80
N LEU A 144 9.03 4.90 -17.14
CA LEU A 144 10.36 4.39 -17.47
C LEU A 144 10.27 2.96 -17.99
N ALA A 145 10.97 2.70 -19.11
CA ALA A 145 11.18 1.32 -19.55
C ALA A 145 12.18 0.65 -18.63
N GLN A 146 11.75 -0.39 -17.92
CA GLN A 146 12.58 -1.13 -16.98
C GLN A 146 12.71 -2.59 -17.40
N GLN A 147 13.90 -3.13 -17.18
CA GLN A 147 14.20 -4.53 -17.45
C GLN A 147 14.94 -5.15 -16.28
N LEU A 148 14.56 -6.37 -15.93
CA LEU A 148 15.26 -7.22 -14.98
C LEU A 148 15.81 -8.43 -15.73
N VAL A 149 17.13 -8.57 -15.77
CA VAL A 149 17.81 -9.72 -16.41
C VAL A 149 18.45 -10.56 -15.33
N VAL A 150 18.13 -11.85 -15.29
CA VAL A 150 18.60 -12.80 -14.28
C VAL A 150 19.14 -14.06 -14.92
N SER A 151 20.36 -14.48 -14.53
CA SER A 151 20.92 -15.78 -14.88
C SER A 151 21.02 -16.61 -13.60
N LEU A 152 20.24 -17.68 -13.51
CA LEU A 152 20.30 -18.62 -12.38
C LEU A 152 21.55 -19.47 -12.47
N LYS A 153 22.21 -19.68 -11.35
CA LYS A 153 23.32 -20.64 -11.20
C LYS A 153 22.77 -22.03 -10.89
N THR A 154 23.39 -23.06 -11.45
CA THR A 154 23.06 -24.43 -11.02
C THR A 154 23.55 -24.68 -9.60
N LEU A 155 22.91 -25.61 -8.90
CA LEU A 155 23.35 -26.04 -7.57
C LEU A 155 24.79 -26.56 -7.57
N GLU A 156 25.22 -27.20 -8.67
CA GLU A 156 26.58 -27.70 -8.85
C GLU A 156 27.60 -26.54 -8.96
N GLN A 157 27.28 -25.51 -9.76
CA GLN A 157 28.13 -24.31 -9.87
C GLN A 157 28.30 -23.62 -8.51
N GLN A 158 27.22 -23.48 -7.76
CA GLN A 158 27.26 -22.88 -6.42
C GLN A 158 28.14 -23.72 -5.46
N ARG A 159 28.02 -25.04 -5.51
CA ARG A 159 28.85 -25.94 -4.70
C ARG A 159 30.33 -25.80 -5.02
N GLN A 160 30.69 -25.75 -6.32
CA GLN A 160 32.08 -25.56 -6.75
C GLN A 160 32.63 -24.19 -6.34
N GLU A 161 31.85 -23.12 -6.41
CA GLU A 161 32.24 -21.80 -5.95
C GLU A 161 32.53 -21.80 -4.43
N ASN A 162 31.66 -22.43 -3.64
CA ASN A 162 31.85 -22.52 -2.20
C ASN A 162 33.14 -23.29 -1.85
N ILE A 163 33.43 -24.40 -2.51
CA ILE A 163 34.66 -25.17 -2.32
C ILE A 163 35.90 -24.33 -2.66
N LYS A 164 35.87 -23.58 -3.78
CA LYS A 164 36.98 -22.71 -4.16
C LYS A 164 37.21 -21.59 -3.13
N THR A 165 36.17 -21.02 -2.58
CA THR A 165 36.25 -19.97 -1.56
C THR A 165 36.83 -20.52 -0.26
N GLU A 166 36.45 -21.73 0.15
CA GLU A 166 36.95 -22.37 1.35
C GLU A 166 38.44 -22.73 1.23
N ILE A 167 38.87 -23.22 0.06
CA ILE A 167 40.29 -23.52 -0.20
C ILE A 167 41.12 -22.23 -0.21
N ALA A 168 40.60 -21.12 -0.74
CA ALA A 168 41.31 -19.85 -0.79
C ALA A 168 41.45 -19.14 0.58
N ALA A 169 40.60 -19.53 1.55
CA ALA A 169 40.61 -18.96 2.91
C ALA A 169 41.50 -19.73 3.92
N THR A 170 42.12 -20.83 3.48
CA THR A 170 43.02 -21.68 4.28
C THR A 170 44.47 -21.44 3.88
#